data_582b7e3da509ff8ee4fc520ff868d6a4
#
_entry.id   582b7e3da509ff8ee4fc520ff868d6a4
#
_cell.length_a   1.000
_cell.length_b   1.000
_cell.length_c   1.000
_cell.angle_alpha   90.00
_cell.angle_beta   90.00
_cell.angle_gamma   90.00
#
_symmetry.space_group_name_H-M   'P 1'
#
loop_
_entity.id
_entity.type
_entity.pdbx_description
1 polymer ?
#
loop_
_entity_poly.entity_id
_entity_poly.type
_entity_poly.pdbx_seq_one_letter_code
_entity_poly.pdbx_strand_id
1 'polypeptide(L)'
;MTKPTKRKIRIAAVALVLLAIATGFTAWYKIRRDVAQPQWITSDARNDYLYGSVGAESTAGIPYWIWLALPRLFPDNLHYPGGYVALGLSWEESREMPVGFSKKTVGYVRVAGNCALCHARSYRTGPDETSAVVDAVRGRATDIKPLLLFFHQCAADPRFNAGELLSEIGMATGLSFLDQSIYRFALIPRTRQAMLNQESVIVDPDLQYHSRNPYAPFSSPRMKALEVRIRDAQAPVYPLPVNPALVAAGKPLFAQHCGSCHALDGQSKVIPIGEIGTDREHLENWTQAAHADGASDRLGSERIEMVKNSGYLAGPLNGIWLRGPYLHNGSVPTVRALLQPQAQRPRTFYRGNDLIDATGVGFLSTEAEERGRRQFVFFDASQRGNGNAGHLYGIGLSSSEKDALLEYLKTL
;
A
#
# COMPACT_ATOMS: atom_id res chain seq x y z
N MET A 1 -59.27 29.52 -12.20
CA MET A 1 -58.41 28.86 -11.20
C MET A 1 -58.86 29.28 -9.81
N THR A 2 -59.46 28.34 -9.04
CA THR A 2 -59.95 28.61 -7.68
C THR A 2 -58.79 28.72 -6.69
N LYS A 3 -58.71 29.83 -5.93
CA LYS A 3 -57.69 30.04 -4.89
C LYS A 3 -57.75 28.92 -3.84
N PRO A 4 -56.62 28.30 -3.46
CA PRO A 4 -56.62 27.24 -2.46
C PRO A 4 -57.10 27.78 -1.11
N THR A 5 -57.95 26.99 -0.43
CA THR A 5 -58.48 27.37 0.90
C THR A 5 -57.35 27.37 1.95
N LYS A 6 -57.42 28.23 2.98
CA LYS A 6 -56.41 28.29 4.07
C LYS A 6 -56.12 26.90 4.69
N ARG A 7 -57.15 26.00 4.73
CA ARG A 7 -57.00 24.62 5.20
C ARG A 7 -56.06 23.80 4.29
N LYS A 8 -56.23 23.90 2.95
CA LYS A 8 -55.35 23.18 1.98
C LYS A 8 -53.90 23.67 2.05
N ILE A 9 -53.71 24.99 2.23
CA ILE A 9 -52.39 25.56 2.41
C ILE A 9 -51.70 25.05 3.69
N ARG A 10 -52.45 24.97 4.82
CA ARG A 10 -51.93 24.42 6.08
C ARG A 10 -51.58 22.95 5.97
N ILE A 11 -52.40 22.13 5.32
CA ILE A 11 -52.14 20.71 5.09
C ILE A 11 -50.87 20.54 4.22
N ALA A 12 -50.75 21.31 3.14
CA ALA A 12 -49.59 21.27 2.28
C ALA A 12 -48.31 21.71 3.03
N ALA A 13 -48.37 22.73 3.87
CA ALA A 13 -47.26 23.17 4.69
C ALA A 13 -46.81 22.12 5.71
N VAL A 14 -47.77 21.46 6.40
CA VAL A 14 -47.46 20.36 7.33
C VAL A 14 -46.85 19.17 6.59
N ALA A 15 -47.40 18.80 5.42
CA ALA A 15 -46.83 17.72 4.60
C ALA A 15 -45.39 18.02 4.15
N LEU A 16 -45.09 19.26 3.76
CA LEU A 16 -43.72 19.68 3.39
C LEU A 16 -42.77 19.63 4.58
N VAL A 17 -43.19 20.04 5.77
CA VAL A 17 -42.40 19.97 6.99
C VAL A 17 -42.10 18.51 7.35
N LEU A 18 -43.11 17.63 7.32
CA LEU A 18 -42.93 16.19 7.56
C LEU A 18 -41.99 15.55 6.55
N LEU A 19 -42.12 15.89 5.28
CA LEU A 19 -41.22 15.44 4.23
C LEU A 19 -39.79 15.89 4.46
N ALA A 20 -39.59 17.15 4.83
CA ALA A 20 -38.28 17.70 5.15
C ALA A 20 -37.64 16.99 6.36
N ILE A 21 -38.44 16.73 7.42
CA ILE A 21 -37.98 15.98 8.60
C ILE A 21 -37.59 14.55 8.22
N ALA A 22 -38.44 13.83 7.47
CA ALA A 22 -38.16 12.48 7.01
C ALA A 22 -36.94 12.39 6.13
N THR A 23 -36.76 13.35 5.20
CA THR A 23 -35.58 13.45 4.35
C THR A 23 -34.31 13.74 5.17
N GLY A 24 -34.39 14.69 6.11
CA GLY A 24 -33.32 15.04 7.02
C GLY A 24 -32.92 13.85 7.91
N PHE A 25 -33.88 13.13 8.47
CA PHE A 25 -33.63 11.92 9.26
C PHE A 25 -32.98 10.82 8.43
N THR A 26 -33.48 10.58 7.20
CA THR A 26 -32.91 9.60 6.28
C THR A 26 -31.48 9.94 5.91
N ALA A 27 -31.18 11.21 5.62
CA ALA A 27 -29.84 11.68 5.34
C ALA A 27 -28.91 11.50 6.57
N TRP A 28 -29.41 11.90 7.74
CA TRP A 28 -28.67 11.73 9.01
C TRP A 28 -28.36 10.26 9.29
N TYR A 29 -29.35 9.35 9.16
CA TYR A 29 -29.17 7.92 9.33
C TYR A 29 -28.14 7.36 8.34
N LYS A 30 -28.24 7.72 7.05
CA LYS A 30 -27.30 7.29 6.02
C LYS A 30 -25.86 7.72 6.31
N ILE A 31 -25.64 8.90 6.88
CA ILE A 31 -24.32 9.43 7.20
C ILE A 31 -23.74 8.79 8.46
N ARG A 32 -24.58 8.38 9.41
CA ARG A 32 -24.17 7.86 10.72
C ARG A 32 -24.05 6.35 10.83
N ARG A 33 -24.60 5.60 9.87
CA ARG A 33 -24.59 4.14 9.92
C ARG A 33 -23.16 3.60 9.84
N ASP A 34 -22.89 2.58 10.65
CA ASP A 34 -21.71 1.73 10.56
C ASP A 34 -22.19 0.28 10.46
N VAL A 35 -21.82 -0.42 9.38
CA VAL A 35 -22.28 -1.78 9.10
C VAL A 35 -21.09 -2.71 9.13
N ALA A 36 -21.24 -3.83 9.85
CA ALA A 36 -20.23 -4.86 9.90
C ALA A 36 -19.91 -5.41 8.49
N GLN A 37 -18.67 -5.80 8.28
CA GLN A 37 -18.27 -6.47 7.04
C GLN A 37 -18.92 -7.86 6.93
N PRO A 38 -19.05 -8.39 5.70
CA PRO A 38 -19.59 -9.73 5.48
C PRO A 38 -18.83 -10.83 6.20
N GLN A 39 -19.52 -11.88 6.63
CA GLN A 39 -18.92 -13.00 7.38
C GLN A 39 -17.79 -13.70 6.62
N TRP A 40 -17.87 -13.81 5.29
CA TRP A 40 -16.79 -14.45 4.51
C TRP A 40 -15.43 -13.73 4.65
N ILE A 41 -15.44 -12.44 5.06
CA ILE A 41 -14.22 -11.70 5.40
C ILE A 41 -13.82 -12.01 6.85
N THR A 42 -14.75 -11.83 7.79
CA THR A 42 -14.43 -11.78 9.23
C THR A 42 -14.30 -13.16 9.89
N SER A 43 -14.81 -14.22 9.26
CA SER A 43 -14.74 -15.60 9.77
C SER A 43 -13.48 -16.36 9.36
N ASP A 44 -12.75 -15.88 8.37
CA ASP A 44 -11.51 -16.48 7.88
C ASP A 44 -10.33 -15.55 8.14
N ALA A 45 -9.32 -16.03 8.86
CA ALA A 45 -8.19 -15.21 9.29
C ALA A 45 -7.37 -14.64 8.13
N ARG A 46 -7.28 -15.34 6.99
CA ARG A 46 -6.60 -14.84 5.80
C ARG A 46 -7.44 -13.77 5.11
N ASN A 47 -8.73 -14.01 4.88
CA ASN A 47 -9.62 -13.01 4.28
C ASN A 47 -9.74 -11.76 5.16
N ASP A 48 -9.83 -11.92 6.48
CA ASP A 48 -9.84 -10.80 7.42
C ASP A 48 -8.55 -9.99 7.37
N TYR A 49 -7.41 -10.64 7.18
CA TYR A 49 -6.13 -9.94 6.98
C TYR A 49 -6.08 -9.21 5.65
N LEU A 50 -6.44 -9.87 4.54
CA LEU A 50 -6.30 -9.32 3.18
C LEU A 50 -7.36 -8.25 2.86
N TYR A 51 -8.60 -8.39 3.38
CA TYR A 51 -9.76 -7.57 3.02
C TYR A 51 -10.50 -6.97 4.21
N GLY A 52 -10.08 -7.27 5.43
CA GLY A 52 -10.71 -6.79 6.66
C GLY A 52 -10.42 -5.33 6.96
N SER A 53 -11.42 -4.65 7.53
CA SER A 53 -11.32 -3.25 7.92
C SER A 53 -10.42 -3.08 9.16
N VAL A 54 -9.55 -2.10 9.09
CA VAL A 54 -8.77 -1.59 10.25
C VAL A 54 -9.33 -0.26 10.78
N GLY A 55 -10.51 0.15 10.29
CA GLY A 55 -11.15 1.40 10.69
C GLY A 55 -10.75 2.63 9.84
N ALA A 56 -9.86 2.45 8.86
CA ALA A 56 -9.37 3.54 8.01
C ALA A 56 -10.47 4.14 7.11
N GLU A 57 -11.58 3.45 6.87
CA GLU A 57 -12.70 3.95 6.08
C GLU A 57 -13.33 5.21 6.68
N SER A 58 -13.27 5.37 8.00
CA SER A 58 -13.82 6.54 8.69
C SER A 58 -12.98 7.81 8.49
N THR A 59 -11.67 7.67 8.34
CA THR A 59 -10.70 8.79 8.29
C THR A 59 -10.15 9.04 6.89
N ALA A 60 -9.79 7.99 6.16
CA ALA A 60 -9.12 8.04 4.85
C ALA A 60 -9.90 7.35 3.73
N GLY A 61 -11.10 6.81 4.02
CA GLY A 61 -11.86 6.02 3.06
C GLY A 61 -12.44 6.85 1.92
N ILE A 62 -12.17 6.42 0.68
CA ILE A 62 -12.78 6.96 -0.53
C ILE A 62 -14.17 6.33 -0.71
N PRO A 63 -15.24 7.09 -1.00
CA PRO A 63 -16.54 6.52 -1.34
C PRO A 63 -16.42 5.53 -2.50
N TYR A 64 -16.96 4.32 -2.31
CA TYR A 64 -16.76 3.18 -3.22
C TYR A 64 -17.07 3.51 -4.69
N TRP A 65 -18.17 4.20 -4.96
CA TRP A 65 -18.51 4.54 -6.34
C TRP A 65 -17.58 5.58 -6.96
N ILE A 66 -17.03 6.51 -6.17
CA ILE A 66 -15.97 7.40 -6.64
C ILE A 66 -14.73 6.56 -6.94
N TRP A 67 -14.28 5.73 -5.99
CA TRP A 67 -13.11 4.86 -6.16
C TRP A 67 -13.24 4.00 -7.44
N LEU A 68 -14.39 3.41 -7.68
CA LEU A 68 -14.65 2.59 -8.87
C LEU A 68 -14.64 3.41 -10.18
N ALA A 69 -15.07 4.66 -10.14
CA ALA A 69 -15.11 5.55 -11.32
C ALA A 69 -13.73 6.09 -11.73
N LEU A 70 -12.80 6.26 -10.76
CA LEU A 70 -11.51 6.92 -11.03
C LEU A 70 -10.74 6.32 -12.21
N PRO A 71 -10.47 5.01 -12.30
CA PRO A 71 -9.69 4.46 -13.41
C PRO A 71 -10.37 4.59 -14.77
N ARG A 72 -11.69 4.70 -14.80
CA ARG A 72 -12.48 4.83 -16.03
C ARG A 72 -12.55 6.27 -16.51
N LEU A 73 -12.67 7.20 -15.56
CA LEU A 73 -12.74 8.63 -15.86
C LEU A 73 -11.37 9.24 -16.16
N PHE A 74 -10.31 8.68 -15.56
CA PHE A 74 -8.93 9.16 -15.67
C PHE A 74 -7.98 8.08 -16.21
N PRO A 75 -8.26 7.45 -17.36
CA PRO A 75 -7.38 6.43 -17.92
C PRO A 75 -6.00 7.01 -18.28
N ASP A 76 -5.93 8.31 -18.62
CA ASP A 76 -4.69 8.99 -18.98
C ASP A 76 -3.70 9.13 -17.80
N ASN A 77 -4.20 9.04 -16.56
CA ASN A 77 -3.37 9.03 -15.34
C ASN A 77 -2.85 7.62 -15.00
N LEU A 78 -3.27 6.62 -15.75
CA LEU A 78 -2.72 5.26 -15.71
C LEU A 78 -1.71 5.13 -16.86
N HIS A 79 -0.54 4.59 -16.59
CA HIS A 79 0.48 4.41 -17.62
C HIS A 79 0.06 3.39 -18.69
N TYR A 80 -0.94 2.54 -18.41
CA TYR A 80 -1.48 1.51 -19.32
C TYR A 80 -2.88 1.04 -18.88
N PRO A 81 -3.64 0.35 -19.74
CA PRO A 81 -4.94 -0.22 -19.38
C PRO A 81 -4.82 -1.26 -18.25
N GLY A 82 -5.85 -1.39 -17.44
CA GLY A 82 -5.92 -2.40 -16.37
C GLY A 82 -6.42 -1.85 -15.04
N GLY A 83 -6.78 -0.57 -14.97
CA GLY A 83 -7.31 0.04 -13.76
C GLY A 83 -6.31 0.02 -12.62
N TYR A 84 -6.73 -0.39 -11.44
CA TYR A 84 -5.87 -0.43 -10.25
C TYR A 84 -4.75 -1.47 -10.33
N VAL A 85 -4.88 -2.51 -11.13
CA VAL A 85 -3.80 -3.48 -11.37
C VAL A 85 -2.62 -2.81 -12.06
N ALA A 86 -2.88 -1.81 -12.90
CA ALA A 86 -1.87 -0.99 -13.55
C ALA A 86 -0.96 -0.25 -12.55
N LEU A 87 -1.42 -0.04 -11.33
CA LEU A 87 -0.67 0.62 -10.26
C LEU A 87 0.14 -0.36 -9.39
N GLY A 88 0.26 -1.63 -9.82
CA GLY A 88 1.03 -2.66 -9.11
C GLY A 88 0.29 -3.32 -7.94
N LEU A 89 -1.03 -3.10 -7.81
CA LEU A 89 -1.81 -3.77 -6.78
C LEU A 89 -2.05 -5.24 -7.12
N SER A 90 -1.82 -6.12 -6.15
CA SER A 90 -2.16 -7.53 -6.24
C SER A 90 -3.67 -7.73 -6.23
N TRP A 91 -4.19 -8.63 -7.09
CA TRP A 91 -5.60 -8.91 -7.19
C TRP A 91 -5.85 -10.42 -7.33
N GLU A 92 -6.64 -10.99 -6.44
CA GLU A 92 -7.06 -12.39 -6.57
C GLU A 92 -8.27 -12.50 -7.49
N GLU A 93 -8.31 -13.53 -8.33
CA GLU A 93 -9.45 -13.80 -9.20
C GLU A 93 -10.76 -13.88 -8.40
N SER A 94 -11.85 -13.42 -8.99
CA SER A 94 -13.18 -13.38 -8.38
C SER A 94 -13.34 -12.48 -7.14
N ARG A 95 -12.34 -11.71 -6.75
CA ARG A 95 -12.46 -10.72 -5.68
C ARG A 95 -12.85 -9.35 -6.22
N GLU A 96 -13.77 -8.69 -5.51
CA GLU A 96 -14.22 -7.34 -5.86
C GLU A 96 -13.16 -6.28 -5.59
N MET A 97 -12.32 -6.48 -4.56
CA MET A 97 -11.31 -5.54 -4.11
C MET A 97 -9.90 -6.10 -4.33
N PRO A 98 -8.91 -5.24 -4.61
CA PRO A 98 -7.52 -5.66 -4.59
C PRO A 98 -7.07 -6.03 -3.19
N VAL A 99 -6.03 -6.85 -3.10
CA VAL A 99 -5.38 -7.21 -1.84
C VAL A 99 -4.94 -5.96 -1.10
N GLY A 100 -5.22 -5.91 0.19
CA GLY A 100 -4.86 -4.76 1.02
C GLY A 100 -5.89 -3.63 1.00
N PHE A 101 -7.06 -3.86 0.39
CA PHE A 101 -8.16 -2.91 0.47
C PHE A 101 -9.37 -3.52 1.15
N SER A 102 -9.91 -2.78 2.08
CA SER A 102 -11.17 -3.11 2.74
C SER A 102 -12.32 -2.27 2.19
N LYS A 103 -13.49 -2.89 2.09
CA LYS A 103 -14.76 -2.23 1.73
C LYS A 103 -15.71 -2.35 2.92
N LYS A 104 -16.10 -1.21 3.50
CA LYS A 104 -17.01 -1.15 4.65
C LYS A 104 -17.97 0.02 4.51
N THR A 105 -19.16 -0.12 5.08
CA THR A 105 -20.12 1.00 5.17
C THR A 105 -19.86 1.79 6.45
N VAL A 106 -19.31 2.99 6.28
CA VAL A 106 -19.20 4.00 7.33
C VAL A 106 -19.84 5.27 6.78
N GLY A 107 -21.10 5.48 7.13
CA GLY A 107 -21.96 6.41 6.44
C GLY A 107 -22.36 5.88 5.07
N TYR A 108 -21.48 5.99 4.12
CA TYR A 108 -21.54 5.39 2.79
C TYR A 108 -20.56 4.21 2.68
N VAL A 109 -20.73 3.38 1.66
CA VAL A 109 -19.76 2.35 1.35
C VAL A 109 -18.45 3.04 0.97
N ARG A 110 -17.37 2.73 1.68
CA ARG A 110 -16.05 3.30 1.51
C ARG A 110 -15.00 2.22 1.32
N VAL A 111 -13.95 2.59 0.65
CA VAL A 111 -12.77 1.77 0.41
C VAL A 111 -11.57 2.43 1.07
N ALA A 112 -10.81 1.65 1.82
CA ALA A 112 -9.58 2.12 2.45
C ALA A 112 -8.50 1.04 2.41
N GLY A 113 -7.23 1.45 2.46
CA GLY A 113 -6.12 0.52 2.64
C GLY A 113 -6.09 -0.09 4.03
N ASN A 114 -5.62 -1.34 4.12
CA ASN A 114 -5.34 -2.03 5.38
C ASN A 114 -3.88 -2.50 5.43
N CYS A 115 -3.49 -3.26 6.47
CA CYS A 115 -2.10 -3.71 6.65
C CYS A 115 -1.57 -4.54 5.47
N ALA A 116 -2.42 -5.33 4.83
CA ALA A 116 -2.03 -6.18 3.71
C ALA A 116 -1.64 -5.38 2.46
N LEU A 117 -2.04 -4.11 2.31
CA LEU A 117 -1.60 -3.25 1.22
C LEU A 117 -0.07 -3.14 1.14
N CYS A 118 0.59 -3.07 2.30
CA CYS A 118 2.04 -3.02 2.39
C CYS A 118 2.68 -4.38 2.74
N HIS A 119 1.95 -5.25 3.43
CA HIS A 119 2.47 -6.49 4.01
C HIS A 119 1.91 -7.77 3.37
N ALA A 120 1.36 -7.69 2.17
CA ALA A 120 1.10 -8.84 1.32
C ALA A 120 1.86 -8.71 0.01
N ARG A 121 2.24 -9.84 -0.59
CA ARG A 121 3.00 -9.88 -1.85
C ARG A 121 2.51 -10.99 -2.74
N SER A 122 2.45 -10.73 -4.03
CA SER A 122 2.26 -11.78 -5.05
C SER A 122 3.60 -12.21 -5.65
N TYR A 123 3.68 -13.48 -6.06
CA TYR A 123 4.80 -14.00 -6.84
C TYR A 123 4.34 -15.07 -7.84
N ARG A 124 5.15 -15.29 -8.87
CA ARG A 124 5.04 -16.37 -9.86
C ARG A 124 6.38 -17.02 -10.06
N THR A 125 6.39 -18.34 -10.32
CA THR A 125 7.58 -19.13 -10.64
C THR A 125 7.82 -19.23 -12.15
N GLY A 126 6.75 -19.01 -12.95
CA GLY A 126 6.79 -18.99 -14.40
C GLY A 126 5.90 -17.90 -15.01
N PRO A 127 6.18 -17.46 -16.24
CA PRO A 127 5.46 -16.34 -16.87
C PRO A 127 3.98 -16.65 -17.18
N ASP A 128 3.62 -17.93 -17.29
CA ASP A 128 2.27 -18.39 -17.60
C ASP A 128 1.50 -18.84 -16.36
N GLU A 129 2.11 -18.76 -15.17
CA GLU A 129 1.48 -19.18 -13.92
C GLU A 129 0.61 -18.09 -13.32
N THR A 130 -0.38 -18.52 -12.53
CA THR A 130 -1.20 -17.60 -11.73
C THR A 130 -0.40 -17.10 -10.54
N SER A 131 -0.53 -15.79 -10.24
CA SER A 131 0.12 -15.19 -9.08
C SER A 131 -0.37 -15.80 -7.77
N ALA A 132 0.56 -16.29 -6.96
CA ALA A 132 0.30 -16.72 -5.60
C ALA A 132 0.41 -15.52 -4.65
N VAL A 133 -0.60 -15.28 -3.81
CA VAL A 133 -0.58 -14.20 -2.82
C VAL A 133 -0.16 -14.75 -1.46
N VAL A 134 0.93 -14.17 -0.93
CA VAL A 134 1.42 -14.40 0.43
C VAL A 134 0.94 -13.27 1.34
N ASP A 135 0.26 -13.63 2.41
CA ASP A 135 -0.18 -12.71 3.43
C ASP A 135 0.88 -12.53 4.54
N ALA A 136 0.83 -11.40 5.22
CA ALA A 136 1.68 -11.07 6.36
C ALA A 136 3.20 -11.17 6.09
N VAL A 137 3.65 -10.61 4.97
CA VAL A 137 5.08 -10.50 4.66
C VAL A 137 5.75 -9.48 5.57
N ARG A 138 6.87 -9.84 6.20
CA ARG A 138 7.67 -8.90 6.97
C ARG A 138 8.32 -7.87 6.04
N GLY A 139 8.37 -6.63 6.50
CA GLY A 139 8.85 -5.51 5.67
C GLY A 139 7.79 -5.04 4.69
N ARG A 140 8.18 -4.12 3.81
CA ARG A 140 7.29 -3.53 2.82
C ARG A 140 7.38 -4.29 1.50
N ALA A 141 6.27 -4.83 1.06
CA ALA A 141 6.20 -5.62 -0.16
C ALA A 141 5.68 -4.84 -1.37
N THR A 142 4.88 -3.80 -1.17
CA THR A 142 4.20 -3.06 -2.25
C THR A 142 4.65 -1.60 -2.27
N ASP A 143 5.00 -1.09 -3.45
CA ASP A 143 5.20 0.34 -3.66
C ASP A 143 3.85 1.02 -3.88
N ILE A 144 3.42 1.84 -2.93
CA ILE A 144 2.13 2.55 -2.99
C ILE A 144 2.24 3.95 -3.62
N LYS A 145 3.45 4.41 -3.98
CA LYS A 145 3.65 5.73 -4.62
C LYS A 145 2.81 5.90 -5.88
N PRO A 146 2.78 4.93 -6.82
CA PRO A 146 1.96 5.05 -8.03
C PRO A 146 0.48 5.25 -7.72
N LEU A 147 -0.05 4.57 -6.69
CA LEU A 147 -1.45 4.72 -6.27
C LEU A 147 -1.73 6.11 -5.71
N LEU A 148 -0.86 6.61 -4.84
CA LEU A 148 -1.03 7.93 -4.24
C LEU A 148 -0.91 9.04 -5.28
N LEU A 149 0.05 8.91 -6.21
CA LEU A 149 0.21 9.83 -7.32
C LEU A 149 -1.02 9.82 -8.23
N PHE A 150 -1.54 8.64 -8.56
CA PHE A 150 -2.78 8.50 -9.33
C PHE A 150 -3.95 9.24 -8.67
N PHE A 151 -4.15 9.04 -7.37
CA PHE A 151 -5.22 9.76 -6.63
C PHE A 151 -5.03 11.27 -6.66
N HIS A 152 -3.81 11.75 -6.46
CA HIS A 152 -3.51 13.18 -6.52
C HIS A 152 -3.78 13.74 -7.92
N GLN A 153 -3.30 13.09 -8.97
CA GLN A 153 -3.51 13.50 -10.37
C GLN A 153 -5.00 13.53 -10.72
N CYS A 154 -5.77 12.50 -10.32
CA CYS A 154 -7.22 12.51 -10.51
C CYS A 154 -7.87 13.71 -9.81
N ALA A 155 -7.52 13.99 -8.57
CA ALA A 155 -8.11 15.11 -7.81
C ALA A 155 -7.72 16.47 -8.36
N ALA A 156 -6.53 16.61 -8.95
CA ALA A 156 -6.06 17.84 -9.60
C ALA A 156 -6.74 18.10 -10.96
N ASP A 157 -7.20 17.03 -11.63
CA ASP A 157 -7.83 17.13 -12.97
C ASP A 157 -9.18 17.88 -12.87
N PRO A 158 -9.45 18.82 -13.81
CA PRO A 158 -10.74 19.51 -13.90
C PRO A 158 -11.96 18.60 -14.06
N ARG A 159 -11.80 17.41 -14.63
CA ARG A 159 -12.85 16.38 -14.76
C ARG A 159 -13.26 15.80 -13.40
N PHE A 160 -12.48 15.99 -12.33
CA PHE A 160 -12.91 15.61 -10.98
C PHE A 160 -13.95 16.58 -10.45
N ASN A 161 -15.13 16.51 -11.01
CA ASN A 161 -16.29 17.33 -10.66
C ASN A 161 -17.56 16.49 -10.55
N ALA A 162 -18.60 17.05 -9.96
CA ALA A 162 -19.83 16.32 -9.70
C ALA A 162 -20.61 15.93 -10.99
N GLY A 163 -20.45 16.66 -12.08
CA GLY A 163 -21.09 16.34 -13.36
C GLY A 163 -20.54 15.04 -13.93
N GLU A 164 -19.25 15.01 -14.17
CA GLU A 164 -18.53 13.86 -14.75
C GLU A 164 -18.60 12.62 -13.86
N LEU A 165 -18.31 12.77 -12.56
CA LEU A 165 -18.31 11.64 -11.63
C LEU A 165 -19.71 11.05 -11.44
N LEU A 166 -20.79 11.85 -11.36
CA LEU A 166 -22.15 11.32 -11.26
C LEU A 166 -22.62 10.68 -12.56
N SER A 167 -22.18 11.18 -13.71
CA SER A 167 -22.43 10.56 -15.02
C SER A 167 -21.78 9.16 -15.06
N GLU A 168 -20.50 9.06 -14.71
CA GLU A 168 -19.77 7.79 -14.69
C GLU A 168 -20.34 6.80 -13.66
N ILE A 169 -20.66 7.26 -12.46
CA ILE A 169 -21.31 6.45 -11.42
C ILE A 169 -22.67 5.96 -11.89
N GLY A 170 -23.44 6.81 -12.58
CA GLY A 170 -24.76 6.47 -13.11
C GLY A 170 -24.75 5.32 -14.13
N MET A 171 -23.64 5.10 -14.84
CA MET A 171 -23.47 3.94 -15.70
C MET A 171 -23.27 2.63 -14.92
N ALA A 172 -22.76 2.71 -13.70
CA ALA A 172 -22.48 1.54 -12.87
C ALA A 172 -23.61 1.22 -11.86
N THR A 173 -24.36 2.23 -11.42
CA THR A 173 -25.42 2.06 -10.41
C THR A 173 -26.47 3.17 -10.48
N GLY A 174 -27.71 2.83 -10.12
CA GLY A 174 -28.78 3.82 -9.93
C GLY A 174 -28.72 4.46 -8.54
N LEU A 175 -28.23 5.69 -8.45
CA LEU A 175 -28.32 6.47 -7.22
C LEU A 175 -29.69 7.14 -7.07
N SER A 176 -30.26 7.10 -5.87
CA SER A 176 -31.45 7.90 -5.55
C SER A 176 -31.15 9.40 -5.68
N PHE A 177 -32.18 10.22 -5.87
CA PHE A 177 -32.02 11.68 -5.92
C PHE A 177 -31.32 12.24 -4.67
N LEU A 178 -31.64 11.70 -3.48
CA LEU A 178 -30.99 12.08 -2.23
C LEU A 178 -29.48 11.70 -2.25
N ASP A 179 -29.14 10.48 -2.71
CA ASP A 179 -27.75 10.05 -2.79
C ASP A 179 -26.98 10.88 -3.81
N GLN A 180 -27.53 11.16 -4.99
CA GLN A 180 -26.92 12.06 -5.97
C GLN A 180 -26.65 13.44 -5.38
N SER A 181 -27.58 13.98 -4.60
CA SER A 181 -27.41 15.28 -3.93
C SER A 181 -26.27 15.23 -2.90
N ILE A 182 -26.20 14.16 -2.09
CA ILE A 182 -25.13 13.99 -1.10
C ILE A 182 -23.77 13.78 -1.77
N TYR A 183 -23.71 12.99 -2.86
CA TYR A 183 -22.49 12.85 -3.65
C TYR A 183 -22.05 14.20 -4.21
N ARG A 184 -22.96 14.94 -4.85
CA ARG A 184 -22.69 16.24 -5.49
C ARG A 184 -22.15 17.29 -4.52
N PHE A 185 -22.80 17.46 -3.37
CA PHE A 185 -22.54 18.59 -2.48
C PHE A 185 -21.67 18.24 -1.27
N ALA A 186 -21.44 16.96 -0.97
CA ALA A 186 -20.65 16.57 0.19
C ALA A 186 -19.53 15.58 -0.16
N LEU A 187 -19.82 14.42 -0.76
CA LEU A 187 -18.81 13.36 -0.88
C LEU A 187 -17.75 13.70 -1.93
N ILE A 188 -18.15 14.14 -3.13
CA ILE A 188 -17.19 14.47 -4.20
C ILE A 188 -16.25 15.62 -3.80
N PRO A 189 -16.75 16.78 -3.31
CA PRO A 189 -15.86 17.87 -2.91
C PRO A 189 -14.89 17.48 -1.77
N ARG A 190 -15.40 16.74 -0.76
CA ARG A 190 -14.56 16.31 0.36
C ARG A 190 -13.53 15.26 -0.06
N THR A 191 -13.89 14.32 -0.92
CA THR A 191 -12.95 13.32 -1.44
C THR A 191 -11.85 14.02 -2.26
N ARG A 192 -12.21 14.96 -3.12
CA ARG A 192 -11.24 15.76 -3.88
C ARG A 192 -10.24 16.43 -2.96
N GLN A 193 -10.73 17.14 -1.95
CA GLN A 193 -9.87 17.84 -1.00
C GLN A 193 -8.98 16.89 -0.21
N ALA A 194 -9.52 15.76 0.26
CA ALA A 194 -8.75 14.76 0.98
C ALA A 194 -7.62 14.17 0.12
N MET A 195 -7.89 13.89 -1.16
CA MET A 195 -6.89 13.38 -2.09
C MET A 195 -5.80 14.41 -2.42
N LEU A 196 -6.15 15.69 -2.53
CA LEU A 196 -5.18 16.77 -2.73
C LEU A 196 -4.30 16.98 -1.49
N ASN A 197 -4.89 16.89 -0.29
CA ASN A 197 -4.14 17.05 0.98
C ASN A 197 -3.18 15.90 1.29
N GLN A 198 -3.20 14.82 0.54
CA GLN A 198 -2.24 13.71 0.66
C GLN A 198 -0.91 13.98 -0.07
N GLU A 199 -0.69 15.19 -0.57
CA GLU A 199 0.51 15.54 -1.33
C GLU A 199 1.81 15.28 -0.55
N SER A 200 1.84 15.55 0.75
CA SER A 200 2.98 15.25 1.62
C SER A 200 3.24 13.74 1.77
N VAL A 201 2.19 12.92 1.76
CA VAL A 201 2.28 11.45 1.82
C VAL A 201 2.73 10.87 0.47
N ILE A 202 2.38 11.53 -0.65
CA ILE A 202 2.79 11.14 -2.00
C ILE A 202 4.28 11.36 -2.21
N VAL A 203 4.84 12.43 -1.65
CA VAL A 203 6.28 12.74 -1.76
C VAL A 203 7.12 11.66 -1.11
N ASP A 204 6.67 11.12 0.04
CA ASP A 204 7.38 10.03 0.71
C ASP A 204 6.49 9.15 1.61
N PRO A 205 5.82 8.12 1.04
CA PRO A 205 5.08 7.16 1.86
C PRO A 205 5.98 6.32 2.78
N ASP A 206 7.30 6.26 2.53
CA ASP A 206 8.25 5.55 3.39
C ASP A 206 8.52 6.33 4.70
N LEU A 207 8.35 7.64 4.69
CA LEU A 207 8.46 8.48 5.88
C LEU A 207 7.55 8.00 7.02
N GLN A 208 6.30 7.71 6.74
CA GLN A 208 5.36 7.23 7.77
C GLN A 208 5.76 5.89 8.36
N TYR A 209 6.33 5.01 7.56
CA TYR A 209 6.73 3.68 8.02
C TYR A 209 8.00 3.72 8.89
N HIS A 210 9.01 4.46 8.46
CA HIS A 210 10.31 4.52 9.17
C HIS A 210 10.31 5.45 10.38
N SER A 211 9.33 6.32 10.50
CA SER A 211 9.22 7.27 11.61
C SER A 211 8.27 6.82 12.72
N ARG A 212 7.52 5.71 12.54
CA ARG A 212 6.80 5.10 13.65
C ARG A 212 7.79 4.59 14.70
N ASN A 213 7.52 4.87 15.98
CA ASN A 213 8.26 4.24 17.06
C ASN A 213 8.05 2.71 16.98
N PRO A 214 9.08 1.93 16.58
CA PRO A 214 8.92 0.48 16.41
C PRO A 214 8.67 -0.25 17.73
N TYR A 215 8.87 0.44 18.87
CA TYR A 215 8.69 -0.09 20.20
C TYR A 215 7.38 0.34 20.84
N ALA A 216 6.63 1.26 20.25
CA ALA A 216 5.32 1.66 20.75
C ALA A 216 4.23 0.69 20.27
N PRO A 217 3.57 -0.07 21.16
CA PRO A 217 2.49 -0.97 20.76
C PRO A 217 1.27 -0.19 20.30
N PHE A 218 0.49 -0.77 19.39
CA PHE A 218 -0.83 -0.25 19.08
C PHE A 218 -1.76 -0.32 20.31
N SER A 219 -2.72 0.59 20.42
CA SER A 219 -3.66 0.62 21.55
C SER A 219 -4.81 -0.36 21.37
N SER A 220 -5.35 -0.49 20.15
CA SER A 220 -6.50 -1.37 19.92
C SER A 220 -6.12 -2.85 19.87
N PRO A 221 -6.97 -3.75 20.37
CA PRO A 221 -6.74 -5.19 20.31
C PRO A 221 -6.58 -5.71 18.88
N ARG A 222 -7.33 -5.16 17.92
CA ARG A 222 -7.27 -5.55 16.52
C ARG A 222 -5.91 -5.21 15.89
N MET A 223 -5.43 -4.00 16.11
CA MET A 223 -4.14 -3.57 15.56
C MET A 223 -2.98 -4.35 16.19
N LYS A 224 -3.07 -4.66 17.49
CA LYS A 224 -2.10 -5.54 18.16
C LYS A 224 -2.09 -6.94 17.54
N ALA A 225 -3.25 -7.53 17.27
CA ALA A 225 -3.34 -8.84 16.64
C ALA A 225 -2.74 -8.85 15.22
N LEU A 226 -2.98 -7.81 14.42
CA LEU A 226 -2.40 -7.67 13.09
C LEU A 226 -0.88 -7.48 13.14
N GLU A 227 -0.38 -6.68 14.09
CA GLU A 227 1.05 -6.50 14.33
C GLU A 227 1.74 -7.81 14.70
N VAL A 228 1.15 -8.58 15.63
CA VAL A 228 1.61 -9.92 16.00
C VAL A 228 1.63 -10.85 14.79
N ARG A 229 0.57 -10.84 13.97
CA ARG A 229 0.51 -11.66 12.75
C ARG A 229 1.65 -11.34 11.79
N ILE A 230 1.95 -10.06 11.55
CA ILE A 230 3.06 -9.65 10.66
C ILE A 230 4.42 -10.01 11.28
N ARG A 231 4.58 -9.77 12.58
CA ARG A 231 5.83 -10.05 13.30
C ARG A 231 6.15 -11.55 13.33
N ASP A 232 5.14 -12.37 13.57
CA ASP A 232 5.28 -13.81 13.77
C ASP A 232 5.04 -14.60 12.46
N ALA A 233 4.80 -13.88 11.35
CA ALA A 233 4.62 -14.48 10.04
C ALA A 233 5.82 -15.34 9.65
N GLN A 234 5.55 -16.59 9.30
CA GLN A 234 6.55 -17.47 8.72
C GLN A 234 6.70 -17.14 7.24
N ALA A 235 7.94 -17.00 6.80
CA ALA A 235 8.19 -16.86 5.37
C ALA A 235 7.78 -18.15 4.64
N PRO A 236 7.16 -18.05 3.46
CA PRO A 236 6.92 -19.21 2.65
C PRO A 236 8.23 -19.83 2.19
N VAL A 237 8.25 -21.15 2.06
CA VAL A 237 9.40 -21.86 1.49
C VAL A 237 9.66 -21.30 0.08
N TYR A 238 10.93 -21.08 -0.26
CA TYR A 238 11.30 -20.67 -1.61
C TYR A 238 10.82 -21.72 -2.64
N PRO A 239 10.05 -21.31 -3.67
CA PRO A 239 9.30 -22.27 -4.46
C PRO A 239 10.12 -22.98 -5.57
N LEU A 240 11.34 -22.49 -5.86
CA LEU A 240 12.20 -23.06 -6.88
C LEU A 240 13.30 -23.91 -6.24
N PRO A 241 13.93 -24.85 -7.00
CA PRO A 241 15.03 -25.65 -6.47
C PRO A 241 16.19 -24.81 -5.96
N VAL A 242 16.81 -25.24 -4.85
CA VAL A 242 18.04 -24.68 -4.29
C VAL A 242 19.15 -25.72 -4.33
N ASN A 243 20.41 -25.28 -4.43
CA ASN A 243 21.57 -26.16 -4.41
C ASN A 243 22.03 -26.39 -2.96
N PRO A 244 21.88 -27.62 -2.38
CA PRO A 244 22.22 -27.85 -0.97
C PRO A 244 23.68 -27.62 -0.63
N ALA A 245 24.62 -27.87 -1.56
CA ALA A 245 26.05 -27.65 -1.33
C ALA A 245 26.35 -26.15 -1.23
N LEU A 246 25.75 -25.31 -2.08
CA LEU A 246 25.89 -23.87 -2.01
C LEU A 246 25.18 -23.30 -0.77
N VAL A 247 24.03 -23.83 -0.38
CA VAL A 247 23.36 -23.47 0.88
C VAL A 247 24.26 -23.68 2.08
N ALA A 248 24.91 -24.86 2.16
CA ALA A 248 25.83 -25.20 3.24
C ALA A 248 27.07 -24.26 3.26
N ALA A 249 27.62 -23.91 2.09
CA ALA A 249 28.73 -22.98 1.96
C ALA A 249 28.33 -21.53 2.26
N GLY A 250 27.09 -21.11 1.96
CA GLY A 250 26.60 -19.75 2.17
C GLY A 250 26.29 -19.43 3.62
N LYS A 251 25.91 -20.42 4.43
CA LYS A 251 25.55 -20.24 5.84
C LYS A 251 26.63 -19.54 6.69
N PRO A 252 27.92 -19.97 6.68
CA PRO A 252 28.98 -19.29 7.39
C PRO A 252 29.27 -17.89 6.84
N LEU A 253 29.14 -17.67 5.54
CA LEU A 253 29.28 -16.32 4.94
C LEU A 253 28.21 -15.36 5.45
N PHE A 254 26.97 -15.82 5.57
CA PHE A 254 25.89 -15.04 6.19
C PHE A 254 26.24 -14.68 7.64
N ALA A 255 26.63 -15.66 8.45
CA ALA A 255 26.97 -15.42 9.84
C ALA A 255 28.10 -14.38 9.98
N GLN A 256 29.11 -14.44 9.12
CA GLN A 256 30.26 -13.55 9.15
C GLN A 256 29.95 -12.12 8.67
N HIS A 257 29.16 -11.96 7.61
CA HIS A 257 28.99 -10.67 6.92
C HIS A 257 27.65 -9.98 7.17
N CYS A 258 26.62 -10.71 7.63
CA CYS A 258 25.24 -10.23 7.73
C CYS A 258 24.65 -10.41 9.13
N GLY A 259 25.04 -11.47 9.84
CA GLY A 259 24.41 -11.92 11.09
C GLY A 259 24.49 -10.93 12.25
N SER A 260 25.48 -10.03 12.29
CA SER A 260 25.62 -9.03 13.35
C SER A 260 24.50 -7.97 13.33
N CYS A 261 23.89 -7.71 12.17
CA CYS A 261 22.81 -6.76 11.99
C CYS A 261 21.48 -7.45 11.70
N HIS A 262 21.51 -8.58 10.97
CA HIS A 262 20.34 -9.37 10.56
C HIS A 262 20.24 -10.66 11.37
N ALA A 263 20.19 -10.54 12.69
CA ALA A 263 20.09 -11.69 13.57
C ALA A 263 18.82 -12.53 13.27
N LEU A 264 18.99 -13.86 13.29
CA LEU A 264 17.92 -14.81 13.03
C LEU A 264 16.99 -15.02 14.24
N ASP A 265 17.30 -14.45 15.38
CA ASP A 265 16.52 -14.53 16.63
C ASP A 265 15.22 -13.70 16.62
N GLY A 266 14.93 -13.04 15.52
CA GLY A 266 13.74 -12.21 15.34
C GLY A 266 13.86 -10.77 15.81
N GLN A 267 14.99 -10.37 16.40
CA GLN A 267 15.22 -9.00 16.83
C GLN A 267 15.58 -8.08 15.67
N SER A 268 15.21 -6.83 15.79
CA SER A 268 15.56 -5.77 14.81
C SER A 268 16.43 -4.73 15.50
N LYS A 269 17.40 -4.18 14.76
CA LYS A 269 18.36 -3.18 15.25
C LYS A 269 18.33 -1.95 14.36
N VAL A 270 18.29 -0.76 14.95
CA VAL A 270 18.47 0.49 14.19
C VAL A 270 19.96 0.66 13.91
N ILE A 271 20.31 0.72 12.63
CA ILE A 271 21.69 1.00 12.17
C ILE A 271 21.78 2.48 11.84
N PRO A 272 22.68 3.24 12.49
CA PRO A 272 22.86 4.66 12.25
C PRO A 272 23.13 4.97 10.78
N ILE A 273 22.58 6.08 10.27
CA ILE A 273 22.73 6.46 8.86
C ILE A 273 24.19 6.67 8.46
N GLY A 274 25.03 7.14 9.38
CA GLY A 274 26.47 7.30 9.14
C GLY A 274 27.23 5.96 9.00
N GLU A 275 26.70 4.87 9.59
CA GLU A 275 27.25 3.52 9.49
C GLU A 275 26.76 2.81 8.23
N ILE A 276 25.44 2.82 7.98
CA ILE A 276 24.85 2.12 6.81
C ILE A 276 25.18 2.85 5.50
N GLY A 277 25.29 4.17 5.51
CA GLY A 277 25.67 5.01 4.37
C GLY A 277 24.66 5.07 3.22
N THR A 278 23.41 4.65 3.44
CA THR A 278 22.35 4.70 2.41
C THR A 278 21.79 6.11 2.24
N ASP A 279 20.88 6.31 1.30
CA ASP A 279 20.27 7.60 1.04
C ASP A 279 19.65 8.20 2.31
N ARG A 280 19.89 9.48 2.55
CA ARG A 280 19.50 10.20 3.77
C ARG A 280 18.19 10.96 3.64
N GLU A 281 17.74 11.17 2.42
CA GLU A 281 16.63 12.08 2.11
C GLU A 281 15.36 11.73 2.91
N HIS A 282 15.06 10.45 3.05
CA HIS A 282 13.93 9.97 3.80
C HIS A 282 14.00 10.31 5.30
N LEU A 283 15.17 10.23 5.90
CA LEU A 283 15.36 10.58 7.32
C LEU A 283 15.39 12.10 7.55
N GLU A 284 15.90 12.86 6.59
CA GLU A 284 16.07 14.31 6.71
C GLU A 284 14.76 15.05 6.44
N ASN A 285 13.99 14.64 5.43
CA ASN A 285 12.70 15.24 5.10
C ASN A 285 11.64 14.98 6.16
N TRP A 286 11.72 13.88 6.90
CA TRP A 286 10.78 13.59 7.97
C TRP A 286 10.69 14.71 9.02
N THR A 287 11.79 15.41 9.33
CA THR A 287 11.81 16.47 10.32
C THR A 287 11.00 17.71 9.94
N GLN A 288 10.80 17.96 8.65
CA GLN A 288 10.03 19.12 8.17
C GLN A 288 8.55 18.79 8.02
N ALA A 289 8.20 17.61 7.51
CA ALA A 289 6.82 17.20 7.26
C ALA A 289 6.07 16.80 8.55
N ALA A 290 6.72 16.11 9.49
CA ALA A 290 6.07 15.63 10.72
C ALA A 290 5.70 16.77 11.69
N HIS A 291 6.38 17.92 11.62
CA HIS A 291 6.06 19.09 12.43
C HIS A 291 4.98 19.98 11.82
N ALA A 292 4.71 19.86 10.51
CA ALA A 292 3.82 20.81 9.83
C ALA A 292 2.33 20.52 10.03
N ASP A 293 1.89 19.27 10.14
CA ASP A 293 0.47 18.96 9.94
C ASP A 293 -0.26 18.16 11.04
N GLY A 294 0.40 17.58 12.04
CA GLY A 294 -0.28 16.84 13.13
C GLY A 294 -1.32 15.78 12.69
N ALA A 295 -1.53 15.63 11.38
CA ALA A 295 -2.55 14.77 10.77
C ALA A 295 -2.02 13.38 10.41
N SER A 296 -0.71 13.20 10.38
CA SER A 296 -0.05 11.96 9.93
C SER A 296 0.09 10.89 11.01
N ASP A 297 -0.32 11.17 12.25
CA ASP A 297 -0.13 10.29 13.40
C ASP A 297 -1.30 9.31 13.63
N ARG A 298 -2.22 9.16 12.66
CA ARG A 298 -3.37 8.28 12.81
C ARG A 298 -3.47 7.23 11.71
N LEU A 299 -3.59 5.98 12.14
CA LEU A 299 -3.99 4.85 11.28
C LEU A 299 -5.38 4.39 11.72
N GLY A 300 -6.42 4.80 10.99
CA GLY A 300 -7.80 4.63 11.42
C GLY A 300 -8.08 5.41 12.70
N SER A 301 -8.52 4.74 13.77
CA SER A 301 -8.73 5.34 15.10
C SER A 301 -7.47 5.36 15.97
N GLU A 302 -6.39 4.72 15.53
CA GLU A 302 -5.14 4.60 16.28
C GLU A 302 -4.28 5.86 16.14
N ARG A 303 -3.75 6.33 17.25
CA ARG A 303 -2.65 7.28 17.25
C ARG A 303 -1.32 6.53 17.14
N ILE A 304 -0.52 6.90 16.15
CA ILE A 304 0.82 6.32 15.95
C ILE A 304 1.83 7.26 16.58
N GLU A 305 2.63 6.74 17.51
CA GLU A 305 3.74 7.50 18.04
C GLU A 305 4.86 7.57 16.99
N MET A 306 5.12 8.78 16.52
CA MET A 306 6.17 9.06 15.54
C MET A 306 7.43 9.53 16.25
N VAL A 307 8.57 8.93 15.92
CA VAL A 307 9.88 9.31 16.47
C VAL A 307 10.88 9.51 15.35
N LYS A 308 11.77 10.46 15.51
CA LYS A 308 12.92 10.63 14.62
C LYS A 308 13.94 9.53 14.89
N ASN A 309 14.13 8.65 13.92
CA ASN A 309 15.20 7.65 13.99
C ASN A 309 16.52 8.23 13.50
N SER A 310 17.64 7.73 14.05
CA SER A 310 19.00 8.08 13.62
C SER A 310 19.49 7.26 12.43
N GLY A 311 18.70 6.30 11.97
CA GLY A 311 19.06 5.37 10.91
C GLY A 311 17.91 4.46 10.51
N TYR A 312 18.24 3.36 9.84
CA TYR A 312 17.26 2.40 9.32
C TYR A 312 17.26 1.10 10.12
N LEU A 313 16.11 0.45 10.15
CA LEU A 313 15.90 -0.78 10.90
C LEU A 313 16.43 -1.98 10.10
N ALA A 314 17.43 -2.65 10.62
CA ALA A 314 17.86 -3.97 10.14
C ALA A 314 17.07 -5.03 10.91
N GLY A 315 16.26 -5.79 10.20
CA GLY A 315 15.48 -6.89 10.77
C GLY A 315 15.92 -8.25 10.23
N PRO A 316 15.31 -9.33 10.73
CA PRO A 316 15.53 -10.68 10.23
C PRO A 316 15.24 -10.80 8.73
N LEU A 317 16.03 -11.62 8.03
CA LEU A 317 15.92 -11.79 6.56
C LEU A 317 14.99 -12.96 6.13
N ASN A 318 14.14 -13.47 7.03
CA ASN A 318 13.17 -14.51 6.68
C ASN A 318 12.29 -14.06 5.51
N GLY A 319 12.24 -14.86 4.44
CA GLY A 319 11.52 -14.53 3.20
C GLY A 319 12.13 -13.39 2.41
N ILE A 320 13.43 -13.14 2.53
CA ILE A 320 14.10 -12.05 1.84
C ILE A 320 13.91 -12.12 0.31
N TRP A 321 13.81 -13.30 -0.25
CA TRP A 321 13.58 -13.54 -1.68
C TRP A 321 12.27 -12.90 -2.19
N LEU A 322 11.28 -12.71 -1.28
CA LEU A 322 9.97 -12.14 -1.58
C LEU A 322 9.93 -10.61 -1.40
N ARG A 323 10.97 -9.99 -0.83
CA ARG A 323 10.96 -8.59 -0.38
C ARG A 323 11.57 -7.58 -1.36
N GLY A 324 12.01 -8.03 -2.54
CA GLY A 324 12.55 -7.12 -3.56
C GLY A 324 11.53 -6.05 -4.02
N PRO A 325 11.97 -4.84 -4.43
CA PRO A 325 13.34 -4.35 -4.44
C PRO A 325 13.85 -3.95 -3.05
N TYR A 326 15.16 -3.87 -2.89
CA TYR A 326 15.87 -3.77 -1.62
C TYR A 326 16.34 -2.35 -1.30
N LEU A 327 16.88 -2.16 -0.10
CA LEU A 327 17.09 -0.93 0.64
C LEU A 327 15.77 -0.27 1.08
N HIS A 328 15.86 0.71 1.98
CA HIS A 328 14.71 1.40 2.56
C HIS A 328 13.82 2.10 1.50
N ASN A 329 14.41 2.56 0.40
CA ASN A 329 13.75 3.24 -0.71
C ASN A 329 13.50 2.30 -1.93
N GLY A 330 13.83 1.00 -1.81
CA GLY A 330 13.70 0.04 -2.89
C GLY A 330 14.58 0.35 -4.10
N SER A 331 15.76 0.93 -3.91
CA SER A 331 16.64 1.40 -4.98
C SER A 331 17.54 0.33 -5.57
N VAL A 332 17.49 -0.90 -5.07
CA VAL A 332 18.28 -2.02 -5.58
C VAL A 332 17.39 -3.19 -5.92
N PRO A 333 17.34 -3.65 -7.18
CA PRO A 333 16.31 -4.59 -7.63
C PRO A 333 16.46 -6.00 -7.05
N THR A 334 17.68 -6.49 -6.85
CA THR A 334 17.96 -7.87 -6.41
C THR A 334 19.02 -7.91 -5.32
N VAL A 335 19.06 -8.99 -4.52
CA VAL A 335 20.13 -9.17 -3.54
C VAL A 335 21.49 -9.29 -4.22
N ARG A 336 21.57 -9.93 -5.39
CA ARG A 336 22.82 -9.98 -6.18
C ARG A 336 23.33 -8.58 -6.52
N ALA A 337 22.44 -7.68 -6.91
CA ALA A 337 22.81 -6.29 -7.18
C ALA A 337 23.24 -5.57 -5.90
N LEU A 338 22.62 -5.87 -4.75
CA LEU A 338 23.01 -5.31 -3.46
C LEU A 338 24.43 -5.72 -3.03
N LEU A 339 24.86 -6.92 -3.38
CA LEU A 339 26.20 -7.44 -3.13
C LEU A 339 27.26 -6.91 -4.12
N GLN A 340 26.91 -5.95 -4.98
CA GLN A 340 27.86 -5.26 -5.85
C GLN A 340 28.31 -3.92 -5.27
N PRO A 341 29.53 -3.47 -5.60
CA PRO A 341 29.91 -2.07 -5.37
C PRO A 341 28.88 -1.12 -5.98
N GLN A 342 28.65 0.04 -5.35
CA GLN A 342 27.64 1.00 -5.78
C GLN A 342 27.70 1.32 -7.29
N ALA A 343 28.92 1.53 -7.83
CA ALA A 343 29.11 1.87 -9.25
C ALA A 343 28.65 0.75 -10.21
N GLN A 344 28.47 -0.47 -9.73
CA GLN A 344 28.01 -1.63 -10.53
C GLN A 344 26.53 -1.96 -10.29
N ARG A 345 25.87 -1.28 -9.35
CA ARG A 345 24.43 -1.44 -9.12
C ARG A 345 23.65 -0.80 -10.26
N PRO A 346 22.53 -1.39 -10.69
CA PRO A 346 21.67 -0.78 -11.69
C PRO A 346 21.26 0.64 -11.29
N ARG A 347 21.49 1.60 -12.19
CA ARG A 347 21.03 2.97 -12.01
C ARG A 347 19.54 3.11 -12.32
N THR A 348 19.08 2.34 -13.30
CA THR A 348 17.67 2.30 -13.70
C THR A 348 17.19 0.87 -13.81
N PHE A 349 15.94 0.61 -13.49
CA PHE A 349 15.29 -0.68 -13.61
C PHE A 349 13.76 -0.51 -13.54
N TYR A 350 13.02 -1.63 -13.63
CA TYR A 350 11.56 -1.59 -13.54
C TYR A 350 11.08 -2.31 -12.27
N ARG A 351 10.03 -1.79 -11.64
CA ARG A 351 9.39 -2.32 -10.44
C ARG A 351 8.00 -2.84 -10.75
N GLY A 352 7.51 -3.78 -9.94
CA GLY A 352 6.15 -4.27 -9.99
C GLY A 352 5.97 -5.61 -10.67
N ASN A 353 7.05 -6.21 -11.22
CA ASN A 353 7.03 -7.60 -11.66
C ASN A 353 6.92 -8.53 -10.45
N ASP A 354 6.16 -9.62 -10.59
CA ASP A 354 5.98 -10.67 -9.58
C ASP A 354 6.60 -12.01 -10.00
N LEU A 355 7.29 -12.06 -11.15
CA LEU A 355 8.04 -13.21 -11.58
C LEU A 355 9.40 -13.27 -10.86
N ILE A 356 9.66 -14.38 -10.16
CA ILE A 356 10.88 -14.58 -9.38
C ILE A 356 12.13 -14.53 -10.26
N ASP A 357 13.12 -13.73 -9.86
CA ASP A 357 14.49 -13.84 -10.36
C ASP A 357 15.26 -14.88 -9.54
N ALA A 358 15.36 -16.10 -10.05
CA ALA A 358 16.01 -17.21 -9.36
C ALA A 358 17.54 -16.99 -9.21
N THR A 359 18.15 -16.16 -10.04
CA THR A 359 19.61 -15.89 -10.01
C THR A 359 19.97 -14.69 -9.17
N GLY A 360 19.12 -13.67 -9.21
CA GLY A 360 19.35 -12.42 -8.50
C GLY A 360 18.85 -12.41 -7.06
N VAL A 361 17.89 -13.26 -6.73
CA VAL A 361 17.06 -13.25 -5.50
C VAL A 361 16.28 -11.94 -5.40
N GLY A 362 15.00 -12.04 -5.70
CA GLY A 362 14.06 -10.94 -5.86
C GLY A 362 13.14 -11.19 -7.06
N PHE A 363 12.84 -10.15 -7.80
CA PHE A 363 11.95 -10.23 -8.97
C PHE A 363 12.62 -9.70 -10.23
N LEU A 364 12.16 -10.16 -11.40
CA LEU A 364 12.61 -9.62 -12.66
C LEU A 364 12.37 -8.11 -12.72
N SER A 365 13.36 -7.37 -13.20
CA SER A 365 13.38 -5.91 -13.16
C SER A 365 13.96 -5.26 -14.41
N THR A 366 14.25 -6.04 -15.43
CA THR A 366 14.85 -5.59 -16.71
C THR A 366 13.80 -5.23 -17.74
N GLU A 367 12.62 -5.79 -17.64
CA GLU A 367 11.54 -5.63 -18.62
C GLU A 367 10.66 -4.43 -18.28
N ALA A 368 10.33 -3.62 -19.30
CA ALA A 368 9.41 -2.50 -19.15
C ALA A 368 7.94 -2.95 -19.12
N GLU A 369 7.67 -4.09 -19.75
CA GLU A 369 6.30 -4.62 -19.87
C GLU A 369 6.29 -6.15 -19.94
N GLU A 370 5.16 -6.74 -19.62
CA GLU A 370 4.90 -8.16 -19.78
C GLU A 370 3.87 -8.40 -20.89
N ARG A 371 4.32 -8.87 -22.08
CA ARG A 371 3.47 -9.31 -23.21
C ARG A 371 2.35 -8.31 -23.59
N GLY A 372 2.59 -7.01 -23.49
CA GLY A 372 1.59 -5.97 -23.76
C GLY A 372 0.39 -5.96 -22.79
N ARG A 373 0.49 -6.69 -21.70
CA ARG A 373 -0.59 -6.80 -20.67
C ARG A 373 -0.36 -5.90 -19.49
N ARG A 374 0.89 -5.77 -19.05
CA ARG A 374 1.25 -5.09 -17.83
C ARG A 374 2.56 -4.34 -18.04
N GLN A 375 2.55 -3.03 -17.83
CA GLN A 375 3.77 -2.24 -17.78
C GLN A 375 4.27 -2.16 -16.34
N PHE A 376 5.57 -2.02 -16.19
CA PHE A 376 6.22 -1.91 -14.91
C PHE A 376 6.69 -0.49 -14.67
N VAL A 377 6.74 -0.10 -13.40
CA VAL A 377 7.11 1.27 -13.02
C VAL A 377 8.60 1.47 -13.23
N PHE A 378 8.97 2.41 -14.09
CA PHE A 378 10.37 2.82 -14.28
C PHE A 378 10.91 3.47 -13.00
N PHE A 379 12.06 3.03 -12.55
CA PHE A 379 12.76 3.56 -11.41
C PHE A 379 14.15 4.07 -11.80
N ASP A 380 14.47 5.30 -11.38
CA ASP A 380 15.78 5.94 -11.60
C ASP A 380 16.41 6.28 -10.25
N ALA A 381 17.49 5.56 -9.91
CA ALA A 381 18.25 5.75 -8.68
C ALA A 381 19.05 7.07 -8.63
N SER A 382 19.08 7.85 -9.72
CA SER A 382 19.70 9.18 -9.73
C SER A 382 18.79 10.30 -9.22
N GLN A 383 17.49 10.02 -9.12
CA GLN A 383 16.54 10.99 -8.58
C GLN A 383 16.76 11.18 -7.07
N ARG A 384 16.47 12.37 -6.57
CA ARG A 384 16.56 12.70 -5.16
C ARG A 384 15.71 11.76 -4.32
N GLY A 385 16.27 11.16 -3.26
CA GLY A 385 15.63 10.16 -2.41
C GLY A 385 15.61 8.74 -2.96
N ASN A 386 16.06 8.52 -4.20
CA ASN A 386 16.15 7.22 -4.83
C ASN A 386 17.56 6.61 -4.82
N GLY A 387 18.52 7.24 -4.12
CA GLY A 387 19.91 6.81 -4.11
C GLY A 387 20.10 5.35 -3.69
N ASN A 388 20.98 4.62 -4.42
CA ASN A 388 21.30 3.20 -4.17
C ASN A 388 22.64 3.01 -3.49
N ALA A 389 23.16 4.04 -2.82
CA ALA A 389 24.42 4.02 -2.08
C ALA A 389 24.32 3.21 -0.77
N GLY A 390 25.46 3.01 -0.13
CA GLY A 390 25.57 2.39 1.19
C GLY A 390 25.35 0.88 1.19
N HIS A 391 25.18 0.31 2.40
CA HIS A 391 25.05 -1.13 2.63
C HIS A 391 26.15 -1.94 1.90
N LEU A 392 27.41 -1.65 2.21
CA LEU A 392 28.57 -2.21 1.49
C LEU A 392 29.04 -3.56 2.07
N TYR A 393 28.16 -4.29 2.75
CA TYR A 393 28.46 -5.59 3.34
C TYR A 393 28.46 -6.69 2.28
N GLY A 394 29.47 -7.56 2.32
CA GLY A 394 29.61 -8.67 1.37
C GLY A 394 30.03 -8.29 -0.07
N ILE A 395 30.30 -7.01 -0.35
CA ILE A 395 30.73 -6.58 -1.70
C ILE A 395 32.09 -7.15 -2.11
N GLY A 396 32.97 -7.43 -1.15
CA GLY A 396 34.31 -8.02 -1.36
C GLY A 396 34.33 -9.55 -1.55
N LEU A 397 33.18 -10.23 -1.42
CA LEU A 397 33.09 -11.66 -1.69
C LEU A 397 33.35 -11.96 -3.16
N SER A 398 33.99 -13.09 -3.44
CA SER A 398 34.14 -13.62 -4.78
C SER A 398 32.79 -13.99 -5.41
N SER A 399 32.74 -14.18 -6.72
CA SER A 399 31.50 -14.55 -7.41
C SER A 399 30.91 -15.85 -6.85
N SER A 400 31.75 -16.86 -6.60
CA SER A 400 31.31 -18.16 -6.05
C SER A 400 30.80 -18.04 -4.61
N GLU A 401 31.40 -17.18 -3.78
CA GLU A 401 30.92 -16.92 -2.42
C GLU A 401 29.58 -16.17 -2.44
N LYS A 402 29.41 -15.21 -3.36
CA LYS A 402 28.13 -14.54 -3.57
C LYS A 402 27.05 -15.52 -4.01
N ASP A 403 27.36 -16.45 -4.91
CA ASP A 403 26.42 -17.49 -5.33
C ASP A 403 26.01 -18.38 -4.16
N ALA A 404 26.95 -18.80 -3.33
CA ALA A 404 26.67 -19.57 -2.12
C ALA A 404 25.80 -18.79 -1.12
N LEU A 405 26.12 -17.53 -0.88
CA LEU A 405 25.34 -16.66 0.01
C LEU A 405 23.90 -16.49 -0.50
N LEU A 406 23.71 -16.27 -1.81
CA LEU A 406 22.38 -16.14 -2.41
C LEU A 406 21.57 -17.42 -2.26
N GLU A 407 22.17 -18.59 -2.47
CA GLU A 407 21.48 -19.86 -2.26
C GLU A 407 21.04 -20.05 -0.79
N TYR A 408 21.89 -19.67 0.16
CA TYR A 408 21.50 -19.70 1.57
C TYR A 408 20.36 -18.70 1.87
N LEU A 409 20.39 -17.49 1.33
CA LEU A 409 19.36 -16.47 1.55
C LEU A 409 17.98 -16.89 1.01
N LYS A 410 17.92 -17.74 -0.03
CA LYS A 410 16.67 -18.35 -0.52
C LYS A 410 16.00 -19.25 0.53
N THR A 411 16.77 -19.80 1.47
CA THR A 411 16.27 -20.72 2.49
C THR A 411 15.79 -20.05 3.78
N LEU A 412 15.97 -18.73 3.89
CA LEU A 412 15.51 -17.93 5.03
C LEU A 412 13.99 -17.55 4.88
#